data_08387e7a3a33e0b3039c576946afbc80
#
_entry.id   08387e7a3a33e0b3039c576946afbc80
#
_cell.length_a   1.000
_cell.length_b   1.000
_cell.length_c   1.000
_cell.angle_alpha   90.00
_cell.angle_beta   90.00
_cell.angle_gamma   90.00
#
_symmetry.space_group_name_H-M   'P 1'
#
loop_
_entity.id
_entity.type
_entity.pdbx_description
1 polymer ?
#
loop_
_entity_poly.entity_id
_entity_poly.type
_entity_poly.pdbx_seq_one_letter_code
_entity_poly.pdbx_strand_id
1 'polypeptide(L)'
;MMTSQSVIARPYAEAAFSVAKQDNSIEEWSSDLQKIKAVCADQKITNLLLNPDLSYSDKTEIFMDLFKGEISDKASSFVKVCGDNKRLKNLPEIINFFNELALESLNKKNVHVSSPFQLEEKQIKKITSALEKRLDSEVVIDFDIDKSL
;
A
#
# COMPACT_ATOMS: atom_id res chain seq x y z
N MET A 1 5.98 -19.55 2.58
CA MET A 1 7.46 -19.38 2.61
C MET A 1 7.84 -18.09 1.90
N MET A 2 8.56 -17.21 2.58
CA MET A 2 9.01 -15.95 1.95
C MET A 2 10.21 -16.21 1.04
N THR A 3 10.10 -15.74 -0.21
CA THR A 3 11.24 -15.72 -1.14
C THR A 3 12.17 -14.57 -0.78
N SER A 4 13.41 -14.58 -1.30
CA SER A 4 14.33 -13.45 -1.13
C SER A 4 13.76 -12.15 -1.69
N GLN A 5 12.98 -12.22 -2.78
CA GLN A 5 12.30 -11.06 -3.38
C GLN A 5 11.24 -10.51 -2.44
N SER A 6 10.48 -11.37 -1.75
CA SER A 6 9.48 -10.94 -0.78
C SER A 6 10.09 -10.19 0.39
N VAL A 7 11.24 -10.67 0.90
CA VAL A 7 11.95 -10.01 2.00
C VAL A 7 12.43 -8.61 1.59
N ILE A 8 12.84 -8.44 0.34
CA ILE A 8 13.30 -7.15 -0.19
C ILE A 8 12.12 -6.22 -0.50
N ALA A 9 11.07 -6.74 -1.13
CA ALA A 9 9.96 -5.96 -1.65
C ALA A 9 9.01 -5.45 -0.56
N ARG A 10 8.76 -6.27 0.46
CA ARG A 10 7.77 -5.97 1.50
C ARG A 10 7.99 -4.65 2.24
N PRO A 11 9.20 -4.32 2.71
CA PRO A 11 9.43 -3.04 3.41
C PRO A 11 9.11 -1.81 2.54
N TYR A 12 9.39 -1.88 1.25
CA TYR A 12 9.07 -0.80 0.31
C TYR A 12 7.56 -0.64 0.15
N ALA A 13 6.84 -1.74 0.02
CA ALA A 13 5.39 -1.73 -0.10
C ALA A 13 4.73 -1.18 1.18
N GLU A 14 5.20 -1.59 2.34
CA GLU A 14 4.70 -1.12 3.63
C GLU A 14 4.95 0.38 3.80
N ALA A 15 6.12 0.86 3.41
CA ALA A 15 6.44 2.29 3.47
C ALA A 15 5.53 3.11 2.55
N ALA A 16 5.33 2.68 1.31
CA ALA A 16 4.44 3.34 0.37
C ALA A 16 3.00 3.34 0.87
N PHE A 17 2.52 2.22 1.39
CA PHE A 17 1.18 2.09 1.92
C PHE A 17 0.96 2.99 3.14
N SER A 18 1.95 3.09 4.02
CA SER A 18 1.89 3.96 5.19
C SER A 18 1.69 5.43 4.79
N VAL A 19 2.44 5.90 3.80
CA VAL A 19 2.30 7.26 3.26
C VAL A 19 0.93 7.45 2.62
N ALA A 20 0.48 6.50 1.81
CA ALA A 20 -0.82 6.56 1.13
C ALA A 20 -1.98 6.62 2.13
N LYS A 21 -1.90 5.83 3.18
CA LYS A 21 -2.91 5.80 4.25
C LYS A 21 -2.94 7.10 5.03
N GLN A 22 -1.77 7.63 5.40
CA GLN A 22 -1.64 8.86 6.15
C GLN A 22 -2.21 10.05 5.39
N ASP A 23 -2.04 10.07 4.06
CA ASP A 23 -2.51 11.14 3.19
C ASP A 23 -3.93 10.89 2.64
N ASN A 24 -4.58 9.80 3.01
CA ASN A 24 -5.88 9.38 2.46
C ASN A 24 -5.87 9.31 0.93
N SER A 25 -4.77 8.80 0.36
CA SER A 25 -4.55 8.75 -1.08
C SER A 25 -4.28 7.34 -1.60
N ILE A 26 -4.81 6.31 -0.92
CA ILE A 26 -4.60 4.90 -1.31
C ILE A 26 -5.06 4.64 -2.75
N GLU A 27 -6.23 5.16 -3.14
CA GLU A 27 -6.77 4.97 -4.49
C GLU A 27 -5.88 5.62 -5.54
N GLU A 28 -5.40 6.82 -5.30
CA GLU A 28 -4.49 7.54 -6.18
C GLU A 28 -3.17 6.78 -6.34
N TRP A 29 -2.60 6.31 -5.23
CA TRP A 29 -1.40 5.49 -5.26
C TRP A 29 -1.61 4.18 -6.02
N SER A 30 -2.75 3.51 -5.79
CA SER A 30 -3.10 2.28 -6.50
C SER A 30 -3.17 2.50 -8.00
N SER A 31 -3.78 3.59 -8.43
CA SER A 31 -3.86 3.97 -9.84
C SER A 31 -2.48 4.20 -10.45
N ASP A 32 -1.63 4.97 -9.76
CA ASP A 32 -0.28 5.27 -10.23
C ASP A 32 0.59 4.02 -10.29
N LEU A 33 0.53 3.19 -9.25
CA LEU A 33 1.30 1.95 -9.22
C LEU A 33 0.84 0.95 -10.27
N GLN A 34 -0.44 0.96 -10.63
CA GLN A 34 -0.96 0.11 -11.70
C GLN A 34 -0.37 0.52 -13.06
N LYS A 35 -0.22 1.81 -13.30
CA LYS A 35 0.44 2.32 -14.51
C LYS A 35 1.90 1.85 -14.56
N ILE A 36 2.59 1.95 -13.45
CA ILE A 36 3.99 1.50 -13.33
C ILE A 36 4.10 0.00 -13.59
N LYS A 37 3.20 -0.79 -12.99
CA LYS A 37 3.18 -2.24 -13.19
C LYS A 37 2.96 -2.63 -14.65
N ALA A 38 2.05 -1.92 -15.33
CA ALA A 38 1.77 -2.17 -16.74
C ALA A 38 3.01 -1.93 -17.61
N VAL A 39 3.77 -0.88 -17.33
CA VAL A 39 5.02 -0.60 -18.04
C VAL A 39 6.08 -1.68 -17.74
N CYS A 40 6.18 -2.12 -16.48
CA CYS A 40 7.12 -3.16 -16.08
C CYS A 40 6.84 -4.51 -16.77
N ALA A 41 5.61 -4.73 -17.23
CA ALA A 41 5.25 -5.95 -17.97
C ALA A 41 5.79 -5.98 -19.40
N ASP A 42 6.24 -4.84 -19.93
CA ASP A 42 6.83 -4.77 -21.27
C ASP A 42 8.24 -5.37 -21.26
N GLN A 43 8.50 -6.28 -22.19
CA GLN A 43 9.79 -6.95 -22.31
C GLN A 43 10.94 -5.97 -22.53
N LYS A 44 10.70 -4.89 -23.26
CA LYS A 44 11.71 -3.85 -23.51
C LYS A 44 12.15 -3.18 -22.21
N ILE A 45 11.20 -2.95 -21.30
CA ILE A 45 11.48 -2.35 -19.99
C ILE A 45 12.25 -3.34 -19.11
N THR A 46 11.86 -4.61 -19.12
CA THR A 46 12.59 -5.65 -18.40
C THR A 46 14.05 -5.71 -18.87
N ASN A 47 14.25 -5.69 -20.19
CA ASN A 47 15.60 -5.71 -20.77
C ASN A 47 16.38 -4.46 -20.37
N LEU A 48 15.77 -3.31 -20.35
CA LEU A 48 16.38 -2.04 -19.91
C LEU A 48 16.86 -2.15 -18.46
N LEU A 49 15.99 -2.63 -17.57
CA LEU A 49 16.29 -2.71 -16.15
C LEU A 49 17.38 -3.75 -15.82
N LEU A 50 17.51 -4.77 -16.65
CA LEU A 50 18.51 -5.82 -16.48
C LEU A 50 19.79 -5.59 -17.28
N ASN A 51 19.88 -4.51 -18.06
CA ASN A 51 21.03 -4.22 -18.91
C ASN A 51 22.26 -3.89 -18.06
N PRO A 52 23.34 -4.69 -18.10
CA PRO A 52 24.53 -4.44 -17.30
C PRO A 52 25.36 -3.25 -17.77
N ASP A 53 25.14 -2.77 -19.00
CA ASP A 53 25.89 -1.65 -19.57
C ASP A 53 25.37 -0.28 -19.08
N LEU A 54 24.20 -0.24 -18.47
CA LEU A 54 23.63 0.98 -17.93
C LEU A 54 23.83 1.06 -16.42
N SER A 55 24.18 2.25 -15.92
CA SER A 55 24.26 2.50 -14.48
C SER A 55 22.85 2.50 -13.89
N TYR A 56 22.76 2.28 -12.57
CA TYR A 56 21.48 2.37 -11.87
C TYR A 56 20.87 3.77 -11.96
N SER A 57 21.72 4.79 -11.93
CA SER A 57 21.28 6.18 -12.10
C SER A 57 20.64 6.41 -13.46
N ASP A 58 21.29 5.92 -14.54
CA ASP A 58 20.76 6.03 -15.90
C ASP A 58 19.44 5.27 -16.06
N LYS A 59 19.35 4.06 -15.50
CA LYS A 59 18.10 3.27 -15.51
C LYS A 59 16.98 4.00 -14.83
N THR A 60 17.24 4.58 -13.68
CA THR A 60 16.23 5.33 -12.89
C THR A 60 15.76 6.55 -13.67
N GLU A 61 16.67 7.30 -14.26
CA GLU A 61 16.33 8.49 -15.05
C GLU A 61 15.45 8.14 -16.24
N ILE A 62 15.85 7.14 -17.01
CA ILE A 62 15.09 6.66 -18.18
C ILE A 62 13.70 6.18 -17.73
N PHE A 63 13.64 5.38 -16.67
CA PHE A 63 12.40 4.82 -16.16
C PHE A 63 11.44 5.92 -15.70
N MET A 64 11.95 6.91 -14.96
CA MET A 64 11.14 8.03 -14.49
C MET A 64 10.61 8.90 -15.63
N ASP A 65 11.38 9.09 -16.69
CA ASP A 65 10.94 9.84 -17.85
C ASP A 65 9.71 9.24 -18.54
N LEU A 66 9.55 7.93 -18.44
CA LEU A 66 8.37 7.23 -19.00
C LEU A 66 7.07 7.65 -18.33
N PHE A 67 7.13 8.08 -17.08
CA PHE A 67 5.95 8.44 -16.29
C PHE A 67 5.80 9.94 -16.06
N LYS A 68 6.62 10.74 -16.69
CA LYS A 68 6.62 12.19 -16.50
C LYS A 68 5.23 12.76 -16.82
N GLY A 69 4.60 13.35 -15.81
CA GLY A 69 3.26 13.94 -15.95
C GLY A 69 2.11 12.94 -15.88
N GLU A 70 2.38 11.64 -15.76
CA GLU A 70 1.34 10.59 -15.72
C GLU A 70 1.06 10.08 -14.31
N ILE A 71 2.00 10.26 -13.39
CA ILE A 71 1.86 9.83 -11.99
C ILE A 71 2.09 11.02 -11.07
N SER A 72 1.61 10.90 -9.82
CA SER A 72 1.78 11.96 -8.82
C SER A 72 3.25 12.15 -8.45
N ASP A 73 3.56 13.32 -7.89
CA ASP A 73 4.92 13.63 -7.41
C ASP A 73 5.37 12.66 -6.33
N LYS A 74 4.46 12.23 -5.47
CA LYS A 74 4.76 11.26 -4.39
C LYS A 74 5.10 9.89 -4.97
N ALA A 75 4.34 9.42 -5.96
CA ALA A 75 4.64 8.17 -6.64
C ALA A 75 5.97 8.25 -7.38
N SER A 76 6.25 9.38 -8.04
CA SER A 76 7.54 9.62 -8.70
C SER A 76 8.70 9.58 -7.71
N SER A 77 8.54 10.21 -6.55
CA SER A 77 9.56 10.19 -5.48
C SER A 77 9.79 8.76 -4.97
N PHE A 78 8.74 7.97 -4.85
CA PHE A 78 8.85 6.58 -4.45
C PHE A 78 9.64 5.76 -5.47
N VAL A 79 9.36 5.93 -6.76
CA VAL A 79 10.11 5.26 -7.84
C VAL A 79 11.58 5.65 -7.79
N LYS A 80 11.87 6.93 -7.54
CA LYS A 80 13.24 7.41 -7.40
C LYS A 80 13.97 6.75 -6.23
N VAL A 81 13.30 6.63 -5.08
CA VAL A 81 13.86 5.94 -3.91
C VAL A 81 14.17 4.48 -4.26
N CYS A 82 13.28 3.79 -4.96
CA CYS A 82 13.52 2.43 -5.41
C CYS A 82 14.72 2.37 -6.34
N GLY A 83 14.85 3.33 -7.25
CA GLY A 83 15.99 3.41 -8.17
C GLY A 83 17.30 3.65 -7.45
N ASP A 84 17.33 4.60 -6.50
CA ASP A 84 18.51 4.91 -5.71
C ASP A 84 19.00 3.71 -4.89
N ASN A 85 18.08 2.84 -4.48
CA ASN A 85 18.38 1.63 -3.72
C ASN A 85 18.54 0.38 -4.61
N LYS A 86 18.58 0.57 -5.92
CA LYS A 86 18.76 -0.52 -6.89
C LYS A 86 17.63 -1.54 -6.87
N ARG A 87 16.38 -1.06 -6.67
CA ARG A 87 15.19 -1.91 -6.51
C ARG A 87 14.16 -1.76 -7.64
N LEU A 88 14.49 -1.12 -8.75
CA LEU A 88 13.55 -0.96 -9.87
C LEU A 88 13.04 -2.30 -10.39
N LYS A 89 13.90 -3.31 -10.46
CA LYS A 89 13.53 -4.66 -10.90
C LYS A 89 12.53 -5.33 -9.97
N ASN A 90 12.45 -4.86 -8.72
CA ASN A 90 11.55 -5.41 -7.72
C ASN A 90 10.19 -4.71 -7.68
N LEU A 91 9.97 -3.67 -8.50
CA LEU A 91 8.73 -2.90 -8.51
C LEU A 91 7.47 -3.76 -8.70
N PRO A 92 7.42 -4.74 -9.63
CA PRO A 92 6.23 -5.57 -9.76
C PRO A 92 5.85 -6.28 -8.45
N GLU A 93 6.83 -6.82 -7.75
CA GLU A 93 6.62 -7.49 -6.47
C GLU A 93 6.18 -6.50 -5.38
N ILE A 94 6.83 -5.32 -5.32
CA ILE A 94 6.46 -4.24 -4.40
C ILE A 94 5.01 -3.83 -4.62
N ILE A 95 4.61 -3.66 -5.86
CA ILE A 95 3.24 -3.27 -6.22
C ILE A 95 2.23 -4.35 -5.82
N ASN A 96 2.57 -5.62 -6.00
CA ASN A 96 1.71 -6.72 -5.57
C ASN A 96 1.46 -6.69 -4.06
N PHE A 97 2.50 -6.46 -3.26
CA PHE A 97 2.34 -6.33 -1.81
C PHE A 97 1.53 -5.09 -1.43
N PHE A 98 1.74 -3.98 -2.12
CA PHE A 98 0.92 -2.79 -1.89
C PHE A 98 -0.56 -3.08 -2.14
N ASN A 99 -0.87 -3.78 -3.24
CA ASN A 99 -2.24 -4.14 -3.57
C ASN A 99 -2.86 -5.06 -2.50
N GLU A 100 -2.10 -6.00 -1.96
CA GLU A 100 -2.56 -6.85 -0.86
C GLU A 100 -2.91 -6.02 0.37
N LEU A 101 -2.04 -5.07 0.73
CA LEU A 101 -2.27 -4.17 1.87
C LEU A 101 -3.51 -3.29 1.64
N ALA A 102 -3.70 -2.82 0.41
CA ALA A 102 -4.86 -2.01 0.06
C ALA A 102 -6.16 -2.80 0.16
N LEU A 103 -6.18 -4.04 -0.32
CA LEU A 103 -7.35 -4.93 -0.20
C LEU A 103 -7.68 -5.23 1.26
N GLU A 104 -6.66 -5.50 2.06
CA GLU A 104 -6.82 -5.75 3.48
C GLU A 104 -7.42 -4.54 4.20
N SER A 105 -6.98 -3.35 3.83
CA SER A 105 -7.51 -2.09 4.36
C SER A 105 -8.98 -1.88 3.99
N LEU A 106 -9.38 -2.24 2.77
CA LEU A 106 -10.77 -2.13 2.31
C LEU A 106 -11.70 -3.11 3.01
N ASN A 107 -11.18 -4.27 3.44
CA ASN A 107 -11.96 -5.27 4.17
C ASN A 107 -12.18 -4.87 5.64
N LYS A 108 -11.47 -3.87 6.14
CA LYS A 108 -11.68 -3.34 7.48
C LYS A 108 -12.79 -2.30 7.44
N LYS A 109 -13.84 -2.52 8.22
CA LYS A 109 -14.94 -1.57 8.31
C LYS A 109 -14.80 -0.74 9.58
N ASN A 110 -15.03 0.56 9.45
CA ASN A 110 -15.05 1.47 10.58
C ASN A 110 -16.47 1.55 11.12
N VAL A 111 -16.63 1.24 12.41
CA VAL A 111 -17.92 1.27 13.10
C VAL A 111 -17.81 2.20 14.29
N HIS A 112 -18.79 3.09 14.43
CA HIS A 112 -18.90 3.97 15.59
C HIS A 112 -19.94 3.42 16.55
N VAL A 113 -19.56 3.25 17.83
CA VAL A 113 -20.43 2.74 18.89
C VAL A 113 -20.52 3.79 19.98
N SER A 114 -21.76 4.27 20.25
CA SER A 114 -22.04 5.18 21.35
C SER A 114 -22.67 4.42 22.52
N SER A 115 -22.25 4.73 23.73
CA SER A 115 -22.74 4.11 24.93
C SER A 115 -22.98 5.17 26.01
N PRO A 116 -24.04 5.03 26.85
CA PRO A 116 -24.27 5.97 27.96
C PRO A 116 -23.26 5.83 29.09
N PHE A 117 -22.48 4.77 29.09
CA PHE A 117 -21.46 4.50 30.11
C PHE A 117 -20.19 3.91 29.47
N GLN A 118 -19.09 3.95 30.21
CA GLN A 118 -17.84 3.37 29.74
C GLN A 118 -17.94 1.84 29.70
N LEU A 119 -17.57 1.27 28.55
CA LEU A 119 -17.60 -0.17 28.34
C LEU A 119 -16.35 -0.83 28.91
N GLU A 120 -16.54 -2.00 29.52
CA GLU A 120 -15.43 -2.82 29.98
C GLU A 120 -14.79 -3.58 28.82
N GLU A 121 -13.55 -4.02 29.01
CA GLU A 121 -12.80 -4.73 27.98
C GLU A 121 -13.54 -5.98 27.47
N LYS A 122 -14.20 -6.73 28.35
CA LYS A 122 -15.00 -7.90 27.96
C LYS A 122 -16.17 -7.53 27.06
N GLN A 123 -16.82 -6.40 27.35
CA GLN A 123 -17.94 -5.89 26.56
C GLN A 123 -17.47 -5.44 25.19
N ILE A 124 -16.34 -4.76 25.13
CA ILE A 124 -15.72 -4.32 23.88
C ILE A 124 -15.41 -5.52 22.98
N LYS A 125 -14.81 -6.58 23.56
CA LYS A 125 -14.49 -7.81 22.82
C LYS A 125 -15.73 -8.50 22.27
N LYS A 126 -16.81 -8.55 23.05
CA LYS A 126 -18.08 -9.15 22.62
C LYS A 126 -18.68 -8.38 21.45
N ILE A 127 -18.71 -7.05 21.56
CA ILE A 127 -19.24 -6.18 20.50
C ILE A 127 -18.41 -6.33 19.23
N THR A 128 -17.09 -6.29 19.34
CA THR A 128 -16.17 -6.44 18.23
C THR A 128 -16.39 -7.78 17.51
N SER A 129 -16.43 -8.87 18.26
CA SER A 129 -16.63 -10.23 17.69
C SER A 129 -17.99 -10.35 17.02
N ALA A 130 -19.04 -9.80 17.63
CA ALA A 130 -20.40 -9.85 17.07
C ALA A 130 -20.48 -9.07 15.75
N LEU A 131 -19.87 -7.88 15.69
CA LEU A 131 -19.86 -7.04 14.48
C LEU A 131 -19.02 -7.67 13.37
N GLU A 132 -17.86 -8.23 13.68
CA GLU A 132 -17.02 -8.91 12.71
C GLU A 132 -17.75 -10.09 12.07
N LYS A 133 -18.44 -10.87 12.88
CA LYS A 133 -19.23 -12.01 12.42
C LYS A 133 -20.39 -11.56 11.54
N ARG A 134 -21.10 -10.51 11.96
CA ARG A 134 -22.27 -9.99 11.23
C ARG A 134 -21.88 -9.34 9.91
N LEU A 135 -20.76 -8.59 9.87
CA LEU A 135 -20.30 -7.86 8.71
C LEU A 135 -19.35 -8.66 7.83
N ASP A 136 -18.94 -9.84 8.30
CA ASP A 136 -17.98 -10.73 7.61
C ASP A 136 -16.70 -9.96 7.21
N SER A 137 -16.21 -9.13 8.12
CA SER A 137 -15.03 -8.28 7.91
C SER A 137 -14.37 -7.96 9.22
N GLU A 138 -13.08 -7.66 9.19
CA GLU A 138 -12.38 -7.10 10.34
C GLU A 138 -12.93 -5.69 10.61
N VAL A 139 -13.19 -5.37 11.88
CA VAL A 139 -13.83 -4.10 12.26
C VAL A 139 -12.88 -3.26 13.08
N VAL A 140 -12.79 -1.97 12.75
CA VAL A 140 -12.17 -0.96 13.60
C VAL A 140 -13.30 -0.19 14.26
N ILE A 141 -13.39 -0.26 15.59
CA ILE A 141 -14.49 0.35 16.34
C ILE A 141 -14.00 1.60 17.05
N ASP A 142 -14.73 2.68 16.87
CA ASP A 142 -14.56 3.91 17.62
C ASP A 142 -15.67 3.98 18.68
N PHE A 143 -15.28 4.00 19.95
CA PHE A 143 -16.20 4.04 21.08
C PHE A 143 -16.34 5.45 21.61
N ASP A 144 -17.56 5.87 21.83
CA ASP A 144 -17.89 7.17 22.39
C ASP A 144 -18.85 7.01 23.55
N ILE A 145 -18.72 7.89 24.54
CA ILE A 145 -19.63 7.92 25.70
C ILE A 145 -20.59 9.08 25.53
N ASP A 146 -21.89 8.77 25.40
CA ASP A 146 -22.95 9.75 25.31
C ASP A 146 -23.94 9.53 26.42
N LYS A 147 -23.86 10.36 27.46
CA LYS A 147 -24.69 10.25 28.66
C LYS A 147 -26.17 10.58 28.42
N SER A 148 -26.50 11.10 27.24
CA SER A 148 -27.88 11.40 26.88
C SER A 148 -28.66 10.18 26.38
N LEU A 149 -27.98 9.08 26.13
CA LEU A 149 -28.62 7.83 25.70
C LEU A 149 -29.30 7.10 26.84
#